data_6aa6502642390f62fb9b0391e5eb18dc
#
_entry.id   6aa6502642390f62fb9b0391e5eb18dc
#
_cell.length_a   1.000
_cell.length_b   1.000
_cell.length_c   1.000
_cell.angle_alpha   90.00
_cell.angle_beta   90.00
_cell.angle_gamma   90.00
#
_symmetry.space_group_name_H-M   'P 1'
#
loop_
_entity.id
_entity.type
_entity.pdbx_description
1 polymer ?
#
loop_
_entity_poly.entity_id
_entity_poly.type
_entity_poly.pdbx_seq_one_letter_code
_entity_poly.pdbx_strand_id
1 'polypeptide(L)'
;HSTRGGKRVTPSGNGKAAGRRRKKRRGLGAWGVVLYLLFVVGASALLAGVGWIWANDVLALNKAEHTAAVEIVEGDTVSDVANKLEEQGLIEYKMVFKLFCALTHVSGKAGEEDAKITPGTYELNTDMDYRALISSMGSSSANRMTTTVTIPEGMTQAQIFALLEEKGVSTVENLEETAANYDFKFSFLQGVLPLGDPKRLEGYLFPDTYEFYMGEDPVSVLNKM
;
A
#
# COMPACT_ATOMS: atom_id res chain seq x y z
N HIS A 1 19.35 -83.82 -76.46
CA HIS A 1 19.08 -84.76 -75.38
C HIS A 1 18.57 -84.04 -74.16
N SER A 2 17.40 -84.41 -73.86
CA SER A 2 16.83 -84.92 -72.59
C SER A 2 16.56 -83.86 -71.55
N THR A 3 15.38 -83.50 -71.40
CA THR A 3 14.24 -83.93 -70.56
C THR A 3 14.32 -83.57 -69.06
N ARG A 4 13.12 -83.20 -68.67
CA ARG A 4 12.51 -83.18 -67.32
C ARG A 4 12.66 -81.91 -66.54
N GLY A 5 11.57 -81.23 -66.26
CA GLY A 5 10.35 -81.72 -65.64
C GLY A 5 10.42 -81.36 -64.13
N GLY A 6 9.90 -80.31 -63.71
CA GLY A 6 9.91 -79.97 -62.29
C GLY A 6 8.77 -79.03 -61.91
N LYS A 7 7.81 -79.56 -61.23
CA LYS A 7 6.55 -79.13 -60.75
C LYS A 7 6.59 -77.71 -60.11
N ARG A 8 5.60 -76.92 -60.52
CA ARG A 8 5.15 -75.74 -59.72
C ARG A 8 4.58 -76.19 -58.38
N VAL A 9 5.16 -75.66 -57.32
CA VAL A 9 4.55 -75.72 -56.02
C VAL A 9 4.18 -74.28 -55.66
N THR A 10 2.91 -74.02 -55.51
CA THR A 10 2.36 -72.77 -54.97
C THR A 10 2.36 -72.84 -53.46
N PRO A 11 2.94 -71.87 -52.72
CA PRO A 11 2.63 -71.73 -51.33
C PRO A 11 1.47 -70.72 -51.18
N SER A 12 0.38 -71.28 -50.67
CA SER A 12 -0.70 -70.50 -50.08
C SER A 12 -0.13 -69.76 -48.84
N GLY A 13 0.09 -68.47 -48.95
CA GLY A 13 0.49 -67.61 -47.84
C GLY A 13 -0.67 -66.71 -47.43
N ASN A 14 -1.38 -67.21 -46.45
CA ASN A 14 -2.47 -66.47 -45.80
C ASN A 14 -1.90 -65.32 -44.97
N GLY A 15 -1.59 -64.17 -45.62
CA GLY A 15 -1.12 -62.96 -44.98
C GLY A 15 -2.30 -62.22 -44.35
N LYS A 16 -2.52 -62.46 -43.07
CA LYS A 16 -3.44 -61.60 -42.27
C LYS A 16 -2.85 -60.19 -42.25
N ALA A 17 -3.49 -59.30 -43.07
CA ALA A 17 -3.27 -57.87 -43.03
C ALA A 17 -3.66 -57.39 -41.61
N ALA A 18 -2.66 -57.02 -40.82
CA ALA A 18 -2.87 -56.35 -39.55
C ALA A 18 -3.46 -54.95 -39.80
N GLY A 19 -4.74 -54.91 -39.71
CA GLY A 19 -5.50 -53.66 -39.78
C GLY A 19 -5.02 -52.73 -38.67
N ARG A 20 -4.19 -51.73 -39.02
CA ARG A 20 -3.90 -50.59 -38.16
C ARG A 20 -5.24 -49.91 -37.84
N ARG A 21 -5.81 -50.23 -36.66
CA ARG A 21 -6.90 -49.45 -36.06
C ARG A 21 -6.43 -48.05 -35.90
N ARG A 22 -6.74 -47.14 -36.85
CA ARG A 22 -6.70 -45.70 -36.66
C ARG A 22 -7.61 -45.37 -35.49
N LYS A 23 -6.99 -45.02 -34.31
CA LYS A 23 -7.71 -44.42 -33.20
C LYS A 23 -8.37 -43.19 -33.78
N LYS A 24 -9.69 -43.29 -34.00
CA LYS A 24 -10.54 -42.14 -34.31
C LYS A 24 -10.39 -41.16 -33.13
N ARG A 25 -9.58 -40.10 -33.33
CA ARG A 25 -9.58 -38.97 -32.41
C ARG A 25 -11.02 -38.51 -32.37
N ARG A 26 -11.71 -38.77 -31.25
CA ARG A 26 -12.98 -38.14 -30.95
C ARG A 26 -12.70 -36.64 -30.86
N GLY A 27 -12.78 -35.93 -32.00
CA GLY A 27 -12.85 -34.47 -31.97
C GLY A 27 -14.08 -34.13 -31.14
N LEU A 28 -13.95 -33.07 -30.32
CA LEU A 28 -15.12 -32.51 -29.68
C LEU A 28 -16.20 -32.35 -30.75
N GLY A 29 -17.36 -32.99 -30.58
CA GLY A 29 -18.48 -32.80 -31.48
C GLY A 29 -18.84 -31.30 -31.53
N ALA A 30 -19.54 -30.85 -32.54
CA ALA A 30 -19.94 -29.45 -32.73
C ALA A 30 -20.48 -28.82 -31.43
N TRP A 31 -21.20 -29.60 -30.62
CA TRP A 31 -21.67 -29.19 -29.28
C TRP A 31 -20.53 -28.92 -28.28
N GLY A 32 -19.47 -29.70 -28.29
CA GLY A 32 -18.32 -29.48 -27.44
C GLY A 32 -17.55 -28.20 -27.79
N VAL A 33 -17.49 -27.85 -29.09
CA VAL A 33 -16.90 -26.59 -29.56
C VAL A 33 -17.77 -25.41 -29.12
N VAL A 34 -19.11 -25.53 -29.29
CA VAL A 34 -20.04 -24.47 -28.83
C VAL A 34 -19.94 -24.24 -27.30
N LEU A 35 -19.94 -25.33 -26.53
CA LEU A 35 -19.78 -25.21 -25.06
C LEU A 35 -18.42 -24.58 -24.66
N TYR A 36 -17.35 -24.95 -25.38
CA TYR A 36 -16.03 -24.32 -25.14
C TYR A 36 -16.05 -22.82 -25.47
N LEU A 37 -16.65 -22.43 -26.60
CA LEU A 37 -16.76 -20.99 -26.94
C LEU A 37 -17.62 -20.23 -25.94
N LEU A 38 -18.74 -20.80 -25.49
CA LEU A 38 -19.58 -20.19 -24.45
C LEU A 38 -18.82 -20.06 -23.13
N PHE A 39 -18.02 -21.07 -22.76
CA PHE A 39 -17.18 -21.01 -21.57
C PHE A 39 -16.11 -19.89 -21.69
N VAL A 40 -15.43 -19.81 -22.85
CA VAL A 40 -14.41 -18.77 -23.06
C VAL A 40 -15.02 -17.37 -23.01
N VAL A 41 -16.17 -17.17 -23.70
CA VAL A 41 -16.85 -15.87 -23.67
C VAL A 41 -17.34 -15.54 -22.26
N GLY A 42 -17.94 -16.50 -21.55
CA GLY A 42 -18.38 -16.31 -20.17
C GLY A 42 -17.23 -15.98 -19.21
N ALA A 43 -16.13 -16.73 -19.31
CA ALA A 43 -14.94 -16.47 -18.52
C ALA A 43 -14.31 -15.09 -18.83
N SER A 44 -14.26 -14.72 -20.12
CA SER A 44 -13.77 -13.40 -20.54
C SER A 44 -14.65 -12.27 -20.02
N ALA A 45 -15.97 -12.44 -20.07
CA ALA A 45 -16.91 -11.44 -19.54
C ALA A 45 -16.79 -11.27 -18.01
N LEU A 46 -16.60 -12.39 -17.28
CA LEU A 46 -16.35 -12.34 -15.84
C LEU A 46 -15.04 -11.62 -15.50
N LEU A 47 -13.95 -11.95 -16.20
CA LEU A 47 -12.65 -11.29 -15.99
C LEU A 47 -12.73 -9.80 -16.34
N ALA A 48 -13.43 -9.44 -17.42
CA ALA A 48 -13.65 -8.03 -17.78
C ALA A 48 -14.48 -7.29 -16.71
N GLY A 49 -15.51 -7.94 -16.16
CA GLY A 49 -16.32 -7.37 -15.07
C GLY A 49 -15.51 -7.14 -13.81
N VAL A 50 -14.73 -8.12 -13.37
CA VAL A 50 -13.83 -7.98 -12.20
C VAL A 50 -12.78 -6.89 -12.46
N GLY A 51 -12.17 -6.90 -13.65
CA GLY A 51 -11.19 -5.88 -14.04
C GLY A 51 -11.80 -4.46 -14.04
N TRP A 52 -13.05 -4.32 -14.48
CA TRP A 52 -13.76 -3.04 -14.43
C TRP A 52 -14.00 -2.55 -12.99
N ILE A 53 -14.45 -3.44 -12.08
CA ILE A 53 -14.68 -3.12 -10.69
C ILE A 53 -13.38 -2.62 -10.05
N TRP A 54 -12.26 -3.32 -10.25
CA TRP A 54 -10.96 -2.93 -9.72
C TRP A 54 -10.44 -1.62 -10.34
N ALA A 55 -10.60 -1.46 -11.65
CA ALA A 55 -10.22 -0.21 -12.32
C ALA A 55 -11.02 0.98 -11.81
N ASN A 56 -12.31 0.79 -11.52
CA ASN A 56 -13.18 1.82 -10.95
C ASN A 56 -12.67 2.29 -9.58
N ASP A 57 -12.22 1.39 -8.73
CA ASP A 57 -11.66 1.73 -7.40
C ASP A 57 -10.28 2.40 -7.52
N VAL A 58 -9.38 1.85 -8.35
CA VAL A 58 -8.02 2.39 -8.56
C VAL A 58 -8.04 3.81 -9.13
N LEU A 59 -8.97 4.10 -10.04
CA LEU A 59 -9.07 5.37 -10.75
C LEU A 59 -10.11 6.33 -10.14
N ALA A 60 -10.68 5.97 -8.99
CA ALA A 60 -11.70 6.75 -8.28
C ALA A 60 -12.90 7.16 -9.18
N LEU A 61 -13.32 6.26 -10.10
CA LEU A 61 -14.45 6.53 -10.98
C LEU A 61 -15.76 6.26 -10.23
N ASN A 62 -16.78 7.08 -10.42
CA ASN A 62 -18.14 6.87 -9.89
C ASN A 62 -18.26 6.64 -8.38
N LYS A 63 -17.35 7.17 -7.56
CA LYS A 63 -17.49 7.20 -6.10
C LYS A 63 -18.33 8.41 -5.68
N ALA A 64 -19.12 8.27 -4.62
CA ALA A 64 -19.76 9.40 -3.98
C ALA A 64 -18.69 10.27 -3.33
N GLU A 65 -18.79 11.59 -3.47
CA GLU A 65 -17.86 12.52 -2.83
C GLU A 65 -17.89 12.33 -1.31
N HIS A 66 -16.76 11.96 -0.75
CA HIS A 66 -16.56 11.80 0.67
C HIS A 66 -15.14 12.22 1.03
N THR A 67 -15.03 13.07 2.05
CA THR A 67 -13.74 13.49 2.59
C THR A 67 -13.60 12.94 4.00
N ALA A 68 -12.45 12.36 4.31
CA ALA A 68 -12.17 11.83 5.64
C ALA A 68 -10.75 12.19 6.07
N ALA A 69 -10.59 12.40 7.39
CA ALA A 69 -9.27 12.52 8.00
C ALA A 69 -8.71 11.13 8.29
N VAL A 70 -7.49 10.87 7.81
CA VAL A 70 -6.79 9.60 8.02
C VAL A 70 -5.51 9.90 8.80
N GLU A 71 -5.39 9.29 9.97
CA GLU A 71 -4.20 9.37 10.81
C GLU A 71 -3.25 8.20 10.50
N ILE A 72 -2.03 8.53 10.12
CA ILE A 72 -0.94 7.58 9.89
C ILE A 72 0.07 7.76 11.00
N VAL A 73 0.30 6.72 11.77
CA VAL A 73 1.29 6.72 12.85
C VAL A 73 2.63 6.18 12.38
N GLU A 74 3.69 6.55 13.10
CA GLU A 74 5.02 6.04 12.83
C GLU A 74 5.05 4.51 12.94
N GLY A 75 5.66 3.86 11.95
CA GLY A 75 5.72 2.40 11.88
C GLY A 75 4.55 1.72 11.18
N ASP A 76 3.50 2.46 10.77
CA ASP A 76 2.39 1.91 9.98
C ASP A 76 2.93 1.28 8.68
N THR A 77 2.52 0.05 8.43
CA THR A 77 2.82 -0.63 7.17
C THR A 77 1.82 -0.24 6.08
N VAL A 78 2.15 -0.50 4.82
CA VAL A 78 1.19 -0.37 3.69
C VAL A 78 -0.13 -1.12 3.97
N SER A 79 -0.07 -2.21 4.73
CA SER A 79 -1.28 -2.96 5.12
C SER A 79 -2.13 -2.21 6.13
N ASP A 80 -1.52 -1.54 7.08
CA ASP A 80 -2.23 -0.74 8.09
C ASP A 80 -2.86 0.48 7.45
N VAL A 81 -2.12 1.16 6.58
CA VAL A 81 -2.64 2.28 5.78
C VAL A 81 -3.83 1.83 4.91
N ALA A 82 -3.73 0.68 4.22
CA ALA A 82 -4.82 0.16 3.42
C ALA A 82 -6.07 -0.16 4.24
N ASN A 83 -5.92 -0.67 5.48
CA ASN A 83 -7.04 -0.90 6.39
C ASN A 83 -7.69 0.43 6.80
N LYS A 84 -6.89 1.43 7.19
CA LYS A 84 -7.39 2.77 7.56
C LYS A 84 -8.15 3.44 6.43
N LEU A 85 -7.64 3.37 5.19
CA LEU A 85 -8.32 3.91 4.01
C LEU A 85 -9.64 3.20 3.70
N GLU A 86 -9.69 1.87 3.86
CA GLU A 86 -10.93 1.08 3.68
C GLU A 86 -11.96 1.41 4.77
N GLU A 87 -11.53 1.51 6.04
CA GLU A 87 -12.39 1.87 7.18
C GLU A 87 -13.02 3.25 7.03
N GLN A 88 -12.28 4.20 6.45
CA GLN A 88 -12.76 5.54 6.16
C GLN A 88 -13.55 5.64 4.83
N GLY A 89 -13.73 4.53 4.12
CA GLY A 89 -14.49 4.49 2.87
C GLY A 89 -13.81 5.17 1.66
N LEU A 90 -12.53 5.48 1.76
CA LEU A 90 -11.75 6.12 0.69
C LEU A 90 -11.40 5.12 -0.43
N ILE A 91 -11.23 3.85 -0.08
CA ILE A 91 -11.03 2.75 -1.01
C ILE A 91 -12.02 1.63 -0.73
N GLU A 92 -12.40 0.86 -1.75
CA GLU A 92 -13.31 -0.30 -1.59
C GLU A 92 -12.54 -1.61 -1.37
N TYR A 93 -11.37 -1.74 -1.99
CA TYR A 93 -10.62 -3.02 -2.02
C TYR A 93 -9.18 -2.83 -1.56
N LYS A 94 -8.92 -2.99 -0.26
CA LYS A 94 -7.55 -2.93 0.31
C LYS A 94 -6.55 -3.86 -0.37
N MET A 95 -7.00 -5.02 -0.89
CA MET A 95 -6.12 -5.95 -1.59
C MET A 95 -5.62 -5.37 -2.92
N VAL A 96 -6.48 -4.62 -3.62
CA VAL A 96 -6.12 -3.94 -4.86
C VAL A 96 -5.16 -2.80 -4.59
N PHE A 97 -5.39 -2.03 -3.51
CA PHE A 97 -4.48 -0.98 -3.07
C PHE A 97 -3.08 -1.53 -2.71
N LYS A 98 -3.02 -2.63 -1.95
CA LYS A 98 -1.74 -3.31 -1.63
C LYS A 98 -1.01 -3.79 -2.89
N LEU A 99 -1.74 -4.37 -3.85
CA LEU A 99 -1.18 -4.79 -5.12
C LEU A 99 -0.64 -3.60 -5.91
N PHE A 100 -1.38 -2.49 -5.94
CA PHE A 100 -0.95 -1.25 -6.57
C PHE A 100 0.33 -0.70 -5.92
N CYS A 101 0.40 -0.65 -4.59
CA CYS A 101 1.61 -0.26 -3.86
C CYS A 101 2.81 -1.16 -4.21
N ALA A 102 2.62 -2.48 -4.26
CA ALA A 102 3.68 -3.42 -4.64
C ALA A 102 4.19 -3.19 -6.07
N LEU A 103 3.29 -2.93 -7.02
CA LEU A 103 3.64 -2.65 -8.43
C LEU A 103 4.32 -1.29 -8.61
N THR A 104 4.01 -0.31 -7.78
CA THR A 104 4.58 1.05 -7.84
C THR A 104 5.77 1.24 -6.90
N HIS A 105 6.27 0.15 -6.32
CA HIS A 105 7.38 0.15 -5.37
C HIS A 105 7.16 1.11 -4.19
N VAL A 106 5.93 1.16 -3.70
CA VAL A 106 5.59 1.79 -2.43
C VAL A 106 5.73 0.73 -1.35
N SER A 107 6.80 0.82 -0.59
CA SER A 107 7.14 -0.15 0.47
C SER A 107 7.76 0.59 1.64
N GLY A 108 8.01 -0.12 2.73
CA GLY A 108 8.54 0.45 3.95
C GLY A 108 7.43 0.76 4.96
N LYS A 109 7.84 1.22 6.12
CA LYS A 109 6.94 1.69 7.16
C LYS A 109 6.90 3.21 7.15
N ALA A 110 5.78 3.80 7.53
CA ALA A 110 5.67 5.24 7.69
C ALA A 110 6.74 5.75 8.68
N GLY A 111 7.48 6.79 8.28
CA GLY A 111 8.59 7.33 9.07
C GLY A 111 9.98 6.78 8.70
N GLU A 112 10.12 5.74 7.89
CA GLU A 112 11.41 5.32 7.36
C GLU A 112 11.95 6.34 6.34
N GLU A 113 13.29 6.48 6.26
CA GLU A 113 13.97 7.53 5.45
C GLU A 113 13.56 7.53 3.96
N ASP A 114 13.29 6.34 3.39
CA ASP A 114 12.88 6.18 2.00
C ASP A 114 11.37 5.95 1.81
N ALA A 115 10.56 6.04 2.88
CA ALA A 115 9.13 5.80 2.80
C ALA A 115 8.40 6.88 2.02
N LYS A 116 7.54 6.48 1.07
CA LYS A 116 6.69 7.41 0.32
C LYS A 116 5.49 7.91 1.13
N ILE A 117 5.12 7.18 2.18
CA ILE A 117 4.05 7.51 3.11
C ILE A 117 4.69 7.93 4.42
N THR A 118 4.32 9.09 4.93
CA THR A 118 4.89 9.65 6.16
C THR A 118 3.84 9.74 7.26
N PRO A 119 4.25 9.69 8.55
CA PRO A 119 3.34 9.91 9.67
C PRO A 119 2.68 11.28 9.60
N GLY A 120 1.44 11.36 10.04
CA GLY A 120 0.66 12.59 10.07
C GLY A 120 -0.82 12.36 9.85
N THR A 121 -1.62 13.39 10.04
CA THR A 121 -3.06 13.36 9.73
C THR A 121 -3.31 14.07 8.41
N TYR A 122 -4.00 13.39 7.50
CA TYR A 122 -4.24 13.83 6.13
C TYR A 122 -5.73 13.93 5.86
N GLU A 123 -6.15 15.03 5.23
CA GLU A 123 -7.49 15.16 4.68
C GLU A 123 -7.51 14.58 3.26
N LEU A 124 -8.20 13.48 3.08
CA LEU A 124 -8.25 12.72 1.83
C LEU A 124 -9.70 12.61 1.35
N ASN A 125 -9.90 12.53 0.05
CA ASN A 125 -11.23 12.39 -0.54
C ASN A 125 -11.31 11.21 -1.51
N THR A 126 -12.53 10.78 -1.79
CA THR A 126 -12.83 9.65 -2.69
C THR A 126 -12.58 9.94 -4.17
N ASP A 127 -12.37 11.21 -4.56
CA ASP A 127 -12.02 11.58 -5.93
C ASP A 127 -10.56 11.35 -6.26
N MET A 128 -9.74 11.09 -5.22
CA MET A 128 -8.34 10.77 -5.38
C MET A 128 -8.15 9.34 -5.87
N ASP A 129 -7.45 9.18 -6.99
CA ASP A 129 -6.98 7.87 -7.42
C ASP A 129 -5.90 7.33 -6.45
N TYR A 130 -5.55 6.06 -6.55
CA TYR A 130 -4.56 5.47 -5.64
C TYR A 130 -3.19 6.17 -5.67
N ARG A 131 -2.80 6.73 -6.83
CA ARG A 131 -1.56 7.50 -6.93
C ARG A 131 -1.66 8.82 -6.19
N ALA A 132 -2.78 9.53 -6.34
CA ALA A 132 -3.04 10.79 -5.64
C ALA A 132 -3.12 10.55 -4.12
N LEU A 133 -3.80 9.48 -3.67
CA LEU A 133 -3.84 9.10 -2.25
C LEU A 133 -2.42 8.90 -1.69
N ILE A 134 -1.57 8.12 -2.36
CA ILE A 134 -0.19 7.88 -1.90
C ILE A 134 0.62 9.18 -1.89
N SER A 135 0.50 10.00 -2.95
CA SER A 135 1.21 11.28 -3.02
C SER A 135 0.74 12.26 -1.95
N SER A 136 -0.55 12.24 -1.62
CA SER A 136 -1.15 13.08 -0.59
C SER A 136 -0.72 12.71 0.83
N MET A 137 -0.27 11.48 1.05
CA MET A 137 0.28 11.00 2.32
C MET A 137 1.81 11.16 2.42
N GLY A 138 2.43 11.88 1.48
CA GLY A 138 3.86 12.19 1.50
C GLY A 138 4.22 13.38 2.39
N SER A 139 5.50 13.50 2.76
CA SER A 139 6.01 14.53 3.69
C SER A 139 5.78 15.98 3.25
N SER A 140 5.67 16.23 1.95
CA SER A 140 5.45 17.58 1.39
C SER A 140 4.00 17.82 0.94
N SER A 141 3.07 17.00 1.39
CA SER A 141 1.67 17.11 0.96
C SER A 141 0.96 18.32 1.57
N ALA A 142 0.28 19.09 0.74
CA ALA A 142 -0.62 20.15 1.16
C ALA A 142 -1.88 19.63 1.89
N ASN A 143 -2.14 18.32 1.82
CA ASN A 143 -3.29 17.69 2.46
C ASN A 143 -3.02 17.27 3.92
N ARG A 144 -1.81 17.50 4.45
CA ARG A 144 -1.55 17.35 5.88
C ARG A 144 -2.33 18.40 6.67
N MET A 145 -3.09 17.94 7.63
CA MET A 145 -3.82 18.82 8.53
C MET A 145 -2.84 19.58 9.43
N THR A 146 -3.04 20.89 9.55
CA THR A 146 -2.27 21.75 10.45
C THR A 146 -3.11 22.23 11.61
N THR A 147 -2.46 22.52 12.72
CA THR A 147 -3.06 23.15 13.89
C THR A 147 -2.17 24.30 14.37
N THR A 148 -2.79 25.38 14.83
CA THR A 148 -2.09 26.52 15.41
C THR A 148 -2.07 26.38 16.93
N VAL A 149 -0.87 26.41 17.51
CA VAL A 149 -0.66 26.30 18.96
C VAL A 149 0.04 27.57 19.46
N THR A 150 -0.61 28.29 20.36
CA THR A 150 -0.01 29.47 21.03
C THR A 150 0.51 29.05 22.39
N ILE A 151 1.80 29.24 22.61
CA ILE A 151 2.50 28.95 23.86
C ILE A 151 2.77 30.27 24.56
N PRO A 152 2.02 30.61 25.61
CA PRO A 152 2.26 31.82 26.38
C PRO A 152 3.52 31.72 27.24
N GLU A 153 4.08 32.86 27.63
CA GLU A 153 5.21 32.94 28.54
C GLU A 153 4.88 32.31 29.90
N GLY A 154 5.85 31.65 30.49
CA GLY A 154 5.76 31.06 31.84
C GLY A 154 5.18 29.66 31.90
N MET A 155 4.90 29.01 30.76
CA MET A 155 4.56 27.60 30.75
C MET A 155 5.79 26.73 31.01
N THR A 156 5.61 25.66 31.78
CA THR A 156 6.62 24.62 31.96
C THR A 156 6.66 23.69 30.76
N GLN A 157 7.76 22.99 30.54
CA GLN A 157 7.88 21.97 29.48
C GLN A 157 6.71 20.96 29.50
N ALA A 158 6.34 20.46 30.69
CA ALA A 158 5.23 19.51 30.85
C ALA A 158 3.87 20.11 30.42
N GLN A 159 3.62 21.38 30.68
CA GLN A 159 2.41 22.09 30.24
C GLN A 159 2.39 22.28 28.72
N ILE A 160 3.56 22.60 28.13
CA ILE A 160 3.70 22.74 26.68
C ILE A 160 3.43 21.39 26.00
N PHE A 161 4.01 20.29 26.49
CA PHE A 161 3.80 18.97 25.93
C PHE A 161 2.35 18.51 26.03
N ALA A 162 1.68 18.75 27.17
CA ALA A 162 0.25 18.48 27.33
C ALA A 162 -0.62 19.31 26.35
N LEU A 163 -0.25 20.56 26.10
CA LEU A 163 -0.95 21.41 25.13
C LEU A 163 -0.74 20.90 23.68
N LEU A 164 0.46 20.47 23.33
CA LEU A 164 0.76 19.89 22.01
C LEU A 164 -0.03 18.60 21.78
N GLU A 165 -0.16 17.75 22.80
CA GLU A 165 -0.98 16.54 22.73
C GLU A 165 -2.47 16.85 22.60
N GLU A 166 -3.01 17.81 23.39
CA GLU A 166 -4.40 18.28 23.29
C GLU A 166 -4.73 18.79 21.88
N LYS A 167 -3.76 19.42 21.22
CA LYS A 167 -3.90 19.93 19.85
C LYS A 167 -3.60 18.87 18.76
N GLY A 168 -3.30 17.64 19.16
CA GLY A 168 -3.04 16.54 18.24
C GLY A 168 -1.72 16.65 17.47
N VAL A 169 -0.74 17.41 18.00
CA VAL A 169 0.56 17.59 17.35
C VAL A 169 1.45 16.36 17.55
N SER A 170 1.64 15.95 18.82
CA SER A 170 2.39 14.75 19.19
C SER A 170 2.04 14.33 20.61
N THR A 171 2.25 13.05 20.97
CA THR A 171 1.97 12.57 22.34
C THR A 171 3.01 13.08 23.34
N VAL A 172 2.59 13.25 24.59
CA VAL A 172 3.50 13.64 25.69
C VAL A 172 4.64 12.64 25.80
N GLU A 173 4.36 11.33 25.70
CA GLU A 173 5.35 10.27 25.77
C GLU A 173 6.46 10.42 24.72
N ASN A 174 6.08 10.62 23.46
CA ASN A 174 7.03 10.79 22.36
C ASN A 174 7.87 12.08 22.51
N LEU A 175 7.23 13.17 22.98
CA LEU A 175 7.92 14.44 23.22
C LEU A 175 8.92 14.33 24.35
N GLU A 176 8.57 13.66 25.47
CA GLU A 176 9.45 13.42 26.60
C GLU A 176 10.63 12.52 26.23
N GLU A 177 10.38 11.42 25.50
CA GLU A 177 11.41 10.52 25.00
C GLU A 177 12.39 11.24 24.07
N THR A 178 11.87 12.04 23.14
CA THR A 178 12.68 12.84 22.21
C THR A 178 13.46 13.91 22.95
N ALA A 179 12.82 14.63 23.87
CA ALA A 179 13.50 15.63 24.70
C ALA A 179 14.65 15.02 25.49
N ALA A 180 14.48 13.82 26.06
CA ALA A 180 15.49 13.12 26.81
C ALA A 180 16.66 12.63 25.96
N ASN A 181 16.39 12.03 24.81
CA ASN A 181 17.35 11.17 24.13
C ASN A 181 17.91 11.76 22.83
N TYR A 182 17.21 12.71 22.20
CA TYR A 182 17.66 13.28 20.94
C TYR A 182 18.77 14.33 21.14
N ASP A 183 19.88 14.21 20.42
CA ASP A 183 21.01 15.15 20.48
C ASP A 183 20.76 16.37 19.58
N PHE A 184 20.07 17.36 20.11
CA PHE A 184 19.80 18.62 19.42
C PHE A 184 21.10 19.37 19.12
N LYS A 185 21.26 19.83 17.88
CA LYS A 185 22.48 20.50 17.39
C LYS A 185 22.63 21.97 17.78
N PHE A 186 21.81 22.45 18.71
CA PHE A 186 21.89 23.84 19.19
C PHE A 186 23.08 24.06 20.14
N SER A 187 23.92 25.05 19.84
CA SER A 187 25.16 25.32 20.62
C SER A 187 24.89 25.65 22.09
N PHE A 188 23.74 26.21 22.41
CA PHE A 188 23.35 26.54 23.79
C PHE A 188 22.89 25.32 24.61
N LEU A 189 22.60 24.20 23.97
CA LEU A 189 22.26 22.93 24.63
C LEU A 189 23.47 22.01 24.77
N GLN A 190 24.49 22.17 23.93
CA GLN A 190 25.65 21.29 23.90
C GLN A 190 26.50 21.41 25.17
N GLY A 191 26.67 20.31 25.89
CA GLY A 191 27.47 20.22 27.10
C GLY A 191 26.81 20.83 28.37
N VAL A 192 25.62 21.40 28.26
CA VAL A 192 24.89 22.01 29.39
C VAL A 192 23.92 21.02 30.01
N LEU A 193 23.25 20.21 29.19
CA LEU A 193 22.23 19.27 29.63
C LEU A 193 22.54 17.85 29.12
N PRO A 194 22.81 16.92 30.06
CA PRO A 194 23.09 15.53 29.70
C PRO A 194 21.87 14.86 29.07
N LEU A 195 22.09 13.91 28.14
CA LEU A 195 21.06 13.05 27.65
C LEU A 195 20.49 12.16 28.75
N GLY A 196 19.22 11.79 28.63
CA GLY A 196 18.50 10.91 29.55
C GLY A 196 17.57 11.61 30.53
N ASP A 197 17.59 12.95 30.60
CA ASP A 197 16.64 13.71 31.43
C ASP A 197 15.46 14.22 30.57
N PRO A 198 14.22 13.73 30.81
CA PRO A 198 13.04 14.19 30.09
C PRO A 198 12.77 15.70 30.24
N LYS A 199 13.28 16.33 31.28
CA LYS A 199 13.08 17.77 31.57
C LYS A 199 14.20 18.67 31.05
N ARG A 200 15.16 18.13 30.30
CA ARG A 200 16.34 18.88 29.87
C ARG A 200 16.03 20.10 29.00
N LEU A 201 14.85 20.18 28.40
CA LEU A 201 14.44 21.34 27.62
C LEU A 201 13.63 22.38 28.42
N GLU A 202 13.51 22.23 29.76
CA GLU A 202 12.81 23.18 30.60
C GLU A 202 13.44 24.58 30.51
N GLY A 203 12.64 25.56 30.10
CA GLY A 203 13.06 26.95 29.88
C GLY A 203 13.79 27.23 28.57
N TYR A 204 13.92 26.25 27.69
CA TYR A 204 14.54 26.42 26.37
C TYR A 204 13.49 26.46 25.21
N LEU A 205 12.24 26.04 25.47
CA LEU A 205 11.16 26.10 24.50
C LEU A 205 10.63 27.54 24.47
N PHE A 206 10.66 28.15 23.28
CA PHE A 206 10.36 29.58 23.14
C PHE A 206 8.85 29.83 23.12
N PRO A 207 8.31 30.80 23.87
CA PRO A 207 6.91 31.17 23.85
C PRO A 207 6.59 31.97 22.56
N ASP A 208 5.74 31.40 21.71
CA ASP A 208 5.29 31.99 20.44
C ASP A 208 4.01 31.28 19.95
N THR A 209 3.50 31.70 18.79
CA THR A 209 2.42 31.01 18.09
C THR A 209 3.01 30.21 16.92
N TYR A 210 2.86 28.92 17.00
CA TYR A 210 3.39 27.96 16.03
C TYR A 210 2.27 27.33 15.23
N GLU A 211 2.53 27.04 13.96
CA GLU A 211 1.71 26.17 13.13
C GLU A 211 2.42 24.82 13.00
N PHE A 212 1.77 23.74 13.46
CA PHE A 212 2.27 22.39 13.40
C PHE A 212 1.37 21.54 12.51
N TYR A 213 1.93 20.46 11.94
CA TYR A 213 1.11 19.40 11.38
C TYR A 213 0.55 18.53 12.50
N MET A 214 -0.67 18.03 12.32
CA MET A 214 -1.24 17.02 13.22
C MET A 214 -0.48 15.70 13.04
N GLY A 215 -0.06 15.07 14.15
CA GLY A 215 0.81 13.89 14.13
C GLY A 215 2.23 14.20 13.61
N GLU A 216 2.77 15.39 13.88
CA GLU A 216 4.12 15.77 13.45
C GLU A 216 5.17 15.02 14.26
N ASP A 217 6.28 14.67 13.60
CA ASP A 217 7.44 14.05 14.24
C ASP A 217 7.95 14.90 15.41
N PRO A 218 8.12 14.30 16.62
CA PRO A 218 8.52 15.04 17.82
C PRO A 218 9.85 15.79 17.69
N VAL A 219 10.80 15.27 16.90
CA VAL A 219 12.08 15.96 16.65
C VAL A 219 11.84 17.25 15.88
N SER A 220 10.97 17.20 14.87
CA SER A 220 10.60 18.39 14.08
C SER A 220 9.86 19.42 14.92
N VAL A 221 8.94 18.98 15.79
CA VAL A 221 8.19 19.82 16.72
C VAL A 221 9.15 20.57 17.64
N LEU A 222 10.04 19.85 18.32
CA LEU A 222 10.97 20.44 19.30
C LEU A 222 12.06 21.31 18.66
N ASN A 223 12.51 21.00 17.44
CA ASN A 223 13.44 21.84 16.70
C ASN A 223 12.83 23.18 16.24
N LYS A 224 11.50 23.25 16.13
CA LYS A 224 10.78 24.45 15.67
C LYS A 224 10.58 25.46 16.80
N MET A 225 10.60 25.01 18.03
CA MET A 225 10.38 25.77 19.26
C MET A 225 11.69 26.25 19.89
#